data_78413e2595e5e69092378c27844a627e
#
_entry.id   78413e2595e5e69092378c27844a627e
#
_cell.length_a   1.000
_cell.length_b   1.000
_cell.length_c   1.000
_cell.angle_alpha   90.00
_cell.angle_beta   90.00
_cell.angle_gamma   90.00
#
_symmetry.space_group_name_H-M   'P 1'
#
loop_
_entity.id
_entity.type
_entity.pdbx_description
1 polymer ?
#
loop_
_entity_poly.entity_id
_entity_poly.type
_entity_poly.pdbx_seq_one_letter_code
_entity_poly.pdbx_strand_id
1 'polypeptide(L)'
;TYADKLHADGLQVVAIGNVGERAFLDSLVTTATITGCAYDDILVHTECGPTVEERAAHIHSFVDRFNIAVDDWSALSESERRDAVLHLLQVAGGLDIAFLTGFILGAASHRMAVVFDNAVTGAAVLAAVTIEPLVKDYVFPSAAYEEPIHKEQCRFLGIKPCLHYNLQIDEALGSTMGLSIIDASMHMLNDMKTFVEAEVKAAEDGAGKGRQKNKE
;
A
#
# COMPACT_ATOMS: atom_id res chain seq x y z
N THR A 1 -7.02 -18.66 9.89
CA THR A 1 -7.42 -17.35 9.34
C THR A 1 -7.92 -17.48 7.88
N TYR A 2 -8.45 -16.40 7.28
CA TYR A 2 -8.82 -16.42 5.86
C TYR A 2 -7.57 -16.50 4.97
N ALA A 3 -6.48 -15.84 5.36
CA ALA A 3 -5.20 -15.93 4.68
C ALA A 3 -4.65 -17.37 4.64
N ASP A 4 -4.76 -18.13 5.74
CA ASP A 4 -4.35 -19.55 5.78
C ASP A 4 -5.11 -20.37 4.73
N LYS A 5 -6.40 -20.10 4.58
CA LYS A 5 -7.24 -20.81 3.61
C LYS A 5 -6.80 -20.50 2.17
N LEU A 6 -6.60 -19.22 1.82
CA LEU A 6 -6.15 -18.83 0.49
C LEU A 6 -4.76 -19.41 0.18
N HIS A 7 -3.85 -19.40 1.16
CA HIS A 7 -2.54 -20.02 0.99
C HIS A 7 -2.65 -21.54 0.76
N ALA A 8 -3.50 -22.24 1.52
CA ALA A 8 -3.74 -23.67 1.34
C ALA A 8 -4.35 -23.98 -0.03
N ASP A 9 -5.15 -23.06 -0.59
CA ASP A 9 -5.69 -23.14 -1.96
C ASP A 9 -4.63 -22.82 -3.04
N GLY A 10 -3.38 -22.50 -2.65
CA GLY A 10 -2.24 -22.31 -3.54
C GLY A 10 -2.01 -20.86 -3.98
N LEU A 11 -2.72 -19.88 -3.43
CA LEU A 11 -2.53 -18.47 -3.79
C LEU A 11 -1.20 -17.96 -3.22
N GLN A 12 -0.43 -17.25 -4.07
CA GLN A 12 0.84 -16.61 -3.71
C GLN A 12 0.75 -15.09 -3.71
N VAL A 13 -0.28 -14.53 -4.32
CA VAL A 13 -0.52 -13.10 -4.40
C VAL A 13 -2.03 -12.82 -4.30
N VAL A 14 -2.38 -11.73 -3.65
CA VAL A 14 -3.76 -11.28 -3.46
C VAL A 14 -3.88 -9.79 -3.71
N ALA A 15 -5.00 -9.37 -4.28
CA ALA A 15 -5.39 -7.98 -4.36
C ALA A 15 -6.38 -7.67 -3.23
N ILE A 16 -6.20 -6.55 -2.57
CA ILE A 16 -7.13 -6.08 -1.53
C ILE A 16 -7.77 -4.76 -1.95
N GLY A 17 -9.00 -4.55 -1.56
CA GLY A 17 -9.76 -3.34 -1.82
C GLY A 17 -10.79 -3.08 -0.74
N ASN A 18 -11.43 -1.92 -0.80
CA ASN A 18 -12.48 -1.52 0.11
C ASN A 18 -13.59 -0.79 -0.65
N VAL A 19 -14.83 -1.04 -0.29
CA VAL A 19 -16.03 -0.40 -0.90
C VAL A 19 -16.82 0.45 0.11
N GLY A 20 -16.31 0.63 1.32
CA GLY A 20 -17.01 1.33 2.41
C GLY A 20 -16.77 2.83 2.41
N GLU A 21 -17.79 3.65 2.17
CA GLU A 21 -17.67 5.12 2.20
C GLU A 21 -17.19 5.67 3.55
N ARG A 22 -17.56 5.05 4.66
CA ARG A 22 -17.17 5.51 6.01
C ARG A 22 -15.71 5.23 6.35
N ALA A 23 -15.12 4.23 5.74
CA ALA A 23 -13.75 3.83 6.02
C ALA A 23 -12.71 4.89 5.62
N PHE A 24 -13.07 5.87 4.78
CA PHE A 24 -12.17 6.96 4.41
C PHE A 24 -11.80 7.85 5.60
N LEU A 25 -12.75 8.23 6.45
CA LEU A 25 -12.45 9.00 7.67
C LEU A 25 -11.57 8.20 8.64
N ASP A 26 -11.85 6.92 8.80
CA ASP A 26 -11.04 6.02 9.61
C ASP A 26 -9.61 5.91 9.06
N SER A 27 -9.45 5.91 7.73
CA SER A 27 -8.15 5.89 7.08
C SER A 27 -7.35 7.18 7.31
N LEU A 28 -8.02 8.34 7.34
CA LEU A 28 -7.39 9.63 7.65
C LEU A 28 -6.83 9.64 9.08
N VAL A 29 -7.64 9.25 10.06
CA VAL A 29 -7.20 9.18 11.47
C VAL A 29 -6.05 8.19 11.63
N THR A 30 -6.19 7.00 11.07
CA THR A 30 -5.16 5.95 11.15
C THR A 30 -3.86 6.42 10.50
N THR A 31 -3.93 7.02 9.31
CA THR A 31 -2.74 7.51 8.60
C THR A 31 -2.05 8.60 9.39
N ALA A 32 -2.77 9.66 9.78
CA ALA A 32 -2.17 10.78 10.50
C ALA A 32 -1.56 10.36 11.84
N THR A 33 -2.24 9.49 12.58
CA THR A 33 -1.73 8.98 13.86
C THR A 33 -0.43 8.20 13.69
N ILE A 34 -0.33 7.34 12.67
CA ILE A 34 0.87 6.53 12.44
C ILE A 34 2.00 7.35 11.82
N THR A 35 1.70 8.22 10.85
CA THR A 35 2.74 8.97 10.14
C THR A 35 3.17 10.25 10.84
N GLY A 36 2.36 10.76 11.76
CA GLY A 36 2.57 12.04 12.43
C GLY A 36 2.37 13.25 11.50
N CYS A 37 1.79 13.08 10.30
CA CYS A 37 1.50 14.19 9.40
C CYS A 37 0.34 15.04 9.91
N ALA A 38 0.32 16.31 9.53
CA ALA A 38 -0.81 17.18 9.83
C ALA A 38 -2.03 16.75 9.01
N TYR A 39 -3.23 16.86 9.60
CA TYR A 39 -4.46 16.53 8.90
C TYR A 39 -4.68 17.40 7.67
N ASP A 40 -4.28 18.67 7.74
CA ASP A 40 -4.39 19.61 6.62
C ASP A 40 -3.60 19.17 5.38
N ASP A 41 -2.53 18.39 5.57
CA ASP A 41 -1.71 17.87 4.47
C ASP A 41 -2.36 16.71 3.71
N ILE A 42 -3.28 15.99 4.35
CA ILE A 42 -3.91 14.80 3.78
C ILE A 42 -5.42 14.95 3.53
N LEU A 43 -6.05 16.01 4.06
CA LEU A 43 -7.45 16.33 3.78
C LEU A 43 -7.58 17.02 2.43
N VAL A 44 -8.53 16.56 1.61
CA VAL A 44 -8.84 17.18 0.33
C VAL A 44 -9.92 18.23 0.50
N HIS A 45 -9.75 19.38 -0.15
CA HIS A 45 -10.78 20.39 -0.23
C HIS A 45 -11.97 19.86 -1.03
N THR A 46 -13.18 19.99 -0.47
CA THR A 46 -14.44 19.64 -1.14
C THR A 46 -15.24 20.92 -1.39
N GLU A 47 -15.89 20.99 -2.56
CA GLU A 47 -16.71 22.17 -2.93
C GLU A 47 -17.95 22.32 -2.04
N CYS A 48 -18.41 21.23 -1.43
CA CYS A 48 -19.59 21.21 -0.56
C CYS A 48 -19.27 20.47 0.74
N GLY A 49 -19.85 20.95 1.83
CA GLY A 49 -19.72 20.32 3.15
C GLY A 49 -18.76 21.06 4.09
N PRO A 50 -18.31 20.43 5.19
CA PRO A 50 -17.40 21.04 6.15
C PRO A 50 -16.07 21.42 5.51
N THR A 51 -15.49 22.54 5.96
CA THR A 51 -14.15 22.97 5.51
C THR A 51 -13.07 22.01 5.96
N VAL A 52 -11.86 22.15 5.40
CA VAL A 52 -10.70 21.35 5.83
C VAL A 52 -10.42 21.59 7.31
N GLU A 53 -10.48 22.84 7.77
CA GLU A 53 -10.24 23.23 9.16
C GLU A 53 -11.28 22.62 10.11
N GLU A 54 -12.57 22.65 9.74
CA GLU A 54 -13.63 22.05 10.55
C GLU A 54 -13.47 20.54 10.67
N ARG A 55 -13.08 19.86 9.59
CA ARG A 55 -12.80 18.42 9.59
C ARG A 55 -11.56 18.09 10.40
N ALA A 56 -10.48 18.86 10.25
CA ALA A 56 -9.27 18.71 11.03
C ALA A 56 -9.54 18.90 12.53
N ALA A 57 -10.28 19.95 12.91
CA ALA A 57 -10.66 20.19 14.30
C ALA A 57 -11.50 19.03 14.88
N HIS A 58 -12.41 18.47 14.09
CA HIS A 58 -13.21 17.32 14.52
C HIS A 58 -12.33 16.09 14.77
N ILE A 59 -11.38 15.81 13.86
CA ILE A 59 -10.45 14.70 14.00
C ILE A 59 -9.53 14.90 15.23
N HIS A 60 -8.98 16.09 15.43
CA HIS A 60 -8.18 16.41 16.62
C HIS A 60 -8.95 16.16 17.91
N SER A 61 -10.19 16.66 17.99
CA SER A 61 -11.05 16.42 19.15
C SER A 61 -11.31 14.94 19.41
N PHE A 62 -11.43 14.14 18.34
CA PHE A 62 -11.57 12.69 18.45
C PHE A 62 -10.28 12.03 18.96
N VAL A 63 -9.13 12.37 18.41
CA VAL A 63 -7.82 11.86 18.80
C VAL A 63 -7.54 12.16 20.28
N ASP A 64 -7.78 13.38 20.72
CA ASP A 64 -7.60 13.81 22.11
C ASP A 64 -8.54 13.06 23.06
N ARG A 65 -9.82 12.97 22.69
CA ARG A 65 -10.83 12.29 23.50
C ARG A 65 -10.53 10.83 23.78
N PHE A 66 -9.95 10.13 22.81
CA PHE A 66 -9.67 8.69 22.90
C PHE A 66 -8.21 8.38 23.20
N ASN A 67 -7.37 9.40 23.36
CA ASN A 67 -5.95 9.27 23.70
C ASN A 67 -5.22 8.27 22.79
N ILE A 68 -5.38 8.43 21.48
CA ILE A 68 -4.76 7.56 20.47
C ILE A 68 -3.50 8.17 19.85
N ALA A 69 -3.13 9.39 20.22
CA ALA A 69 -1.91 10.03 19.77
C ALA A 69 -0.67 9.27 20.26
N VAL A 70 0.32 9.14 19.40
CA VAL A 70 1.64 8.58 19.71
C VAL A 70 2.69 9.60 19.27
N ASP A 71 3.43 10.13 20.24
CA ASP A 71 4.43 11.18 19.97
C ASP A 71 5.61 10.66 19.15
N ASP A 72 6.08 9.46 19.43
CA ASP A 72 7.21 8.85 18.73
C ASP A 72 7.08 7.32 18.69
N TRP A 73 6.71 6.81 17.54
CA TRP A 73 6.60 5.37 17.30
C TRP A 73 7.94 4.63 17.40
N SER A 74 9.05 5.32 17.15
CA SER A 74 10.39 4.72 17.18
C SER A 74 10.89 4.48 18.61
N ALA A 75 10.36 5.21 19.58
CA ALA A 75 10.68 5.06 20.99
C ALA A 75 9.99 3.86 21.64
N LEU A 76 8.92 3.35 21.01
CA LEU A 76 8.14 2.23 21.53
C LEU A 76 8.84 0.89 21.27
N SER A 77 8.77 0.00 22.25
CA SER A 77 9.10 -1.42 22.06
C SER A 77 8.10 -2.07 21.06
N GLU A 78 8.45 -3.23 20.55
CA GLU A 78 7.57 -3.99 19.63
C GLU A 78 6.18 -4.25 20.24
N SER A 79 6.12 -4.66 21.51
CA SER A 79 4.85 -4.90 22.20
C SER A 79 4.04 -3.62 22.36
N GLU A 80 4.68 -2.51 22.73
CA GLU A 80 3.99 -1.23 22.90
C GLU A 80 3.47 -0.69 21.56
N ARG A 81 4.24 -0.81 20.49
CA ARG A 81 3.77 -0.44 19.13
C ARG A 81 2.55 -1.24 18.71
N ARG A 82 2.61 -2.57 18.91
CA ARG A 82 1.47 -3.44 18.61
C ARG A 82 0.24 -3.04 19.40
N ASP A 83 0.38 -2.83 20.71
CA ASP A 83 -0.74 -2.50 21.59
C ASP A 83 -1.32 -1.12 21.25
N ALA A 84 -0.47 -0.13 20.91
CA ALA A 84 -0.90 1.19 20.44
C ALA A 84 -1.67 1.11 19.12
N VAL A 85 -1.19 0.32 18.14
CA VAL A 85 -1.92 0.12 16.86
C VAL A 85 -3.24 -0.60 17.10
N LEU A 86 -3.28 -1.62 17.96
CA LEU A 86 -4.52 -2.32 18.29
C LEU A 86 -5.53 -1.38 18.96
N HIS A 87 -5.08 -0.51 19.85
CA HIS A 87 -5.92 0.52 20.45
C HIS A 87 -6.44 1.51 19.40
N LEU A 88 -5.56 2.01 18.51
CA LEU A 88 -5.94 2.87 17.38
C LEU A 88 -7.01 2.22 16.50
N LEU A 89 -6.80 0.97 16.10
CA LEU A 89 -7.77 0.23 15.28
C LEU A 89 -9.10 0.00 16.00
N GLN A 90 -9.07 -0.27 17.30
CA GLN A 90 -10.28 -0.45 18.10
C GLN A 90 -11.14 0.81 18.15
N VAL A 91 -10.49 1.98 18.19
CA VAL A 91 -11.17 3.27 18.40
C VAL A 91 -11.50 3.94 17.07
N ALA A 92 -10.58 3.90 16.11
CA ALA A 92 -10.63 4.70 14.88
C ALA A 92 -10.40 3.92 13.59
N GLY A 93 -10.02 2.64 13.66
CA GLY A 93 -9.71 1.87 12.46
C GLY A 93 -10.94 1.33 11.72
N GLY A 94 -12.10 1.33 12.34
CA GLY A 94 -13.28 0.68 11.79
C GLY A 94 -13.07 -0.83 11.57
N LEU A 95 -14.11 -1.51 11.15
CA LEU A 95 -14.03 -2.97 10.90
C LEU A 95 -13.22 -3.28 9.63
N ASP A 96 -13.28 -2.41 8.63
CA ASP A 96 -12.63 -2.60 7.33
C ASP A 96 -11.11 -2.59 7.48
N ILE A 97 -10.56 -1.53 8.08
CA ILE A 97 -9.10 -1.39 8.28
C ILE A 97 -8.59 -2.46 9.23
N ALA A 98 -9.31 -2.73 10.32
CA ALA A 98 -8.93 -3.76 11.29
C ALA A 98 -8.90 -5.16 10.66
N PHE A 99 -9.91 -5.52 9.85
CA PHE A 99 -9.94 -6.78 9.13
C PHE A 99 -8.79 -6.89 8.12
N LEU A 100 -8.60 -5.85 7.30
CA LEU A 100 -7.54 -5.82 6.30
C LEU A 100 -6.14 -5.87 6.94
N THR A 101 -5.92 -5.18 8.06
CA THR A 101 -4.66 -5.26 8.83
C THR A 101 -4.36 -6.70 9.25
N GLY A 102 -5.33 -7.38 9.85
CA GLY A 102 -5.17 -8.78 10.24
C GLY A 102 -4.98 -9.72 9.05
N PHE A 103 -5.66 -9.45 7.93
CA PHE A 103 -5.49 -10.21 6.70
C PHE A 103 -4.09 -10.03 6.10
N ILE A 104 -3.56 -8.80 6.04
CA ILE A 104 -2.22 -8.48 5.55
C ILE A 104 -1.14 -9.19 6.39
N LEU A 105 -1.25 -9.12 7.72
CA LEU A 105 -0.35 -9.84 8.63
C LEU A 105 -0.37 -11.35 8.37
N GLY A 106 -1.56 -11.93 8.22
CA GLY A 106 -1.73 -13.35 7.90
C GLY A 106 -1.16 -13.70 6.53
N ALA A 107 -1.38 -12.90 5.51
CA ALA A 107 -0.82 -13.12 4.17
C ALA A 107 0.71 -13.06 4.17
N ALA A 108 1.29 -12.05 4.82
CA ALA A 108 2.74 -11.90 4.93
C ALA A 108 3.39 -13.06 5.71
N SER A 109 2.73 -13.61 6.74
CA SER A 109 3.22 -14.79 7.48
C SER A 109 3.35 -16.04 6.59
N HIS A 110 2.56 -16.12 5.54
CA HIS A 110 2.65 -17.14 4.49
C HIS A 110 3.49 -16.72 3.28
N ARG A 111 4.15 -15.56 3.35
CA ARG A 111 4.93 -14.99 2.24
C ARG A 111 4.11 -14.73 0.99
N MET A 112 2.82 -14.48 1.16
CA MET A 112 1.93 -14.06 0.08
C MET A 112 2.10 -12.56 -0.19
N ALA A 113 2.22 -12.18 -1.45
CA ALA A 113 2.24 -10.78 -1.84
C ALA A 113 0.83 -10.18 -1.75
N VAL A 114 0.74 -8.95 -1.25
CA VAL A 114 -0.52 -8.22 -1.11
C VAL A 114 -0.45 -6.94 -1.94
N VAL A 115 -1.33 -6.79 -2.92
CA VAL A 115 -1.45 -5.58 -3.73
C VAL A 115 -2.57 -4.72 -3.15
N PHE A 116 -2.26 -3.46 -2.84
CA PHE A 116 -3.20 -2.48 -2.29
C PHE A 116 -3.35 -1.27 -3.22
N ASP A 117 -4.46 -0.54 -3.15
CA ASP A 117 -4.75 0.53 -4.11
C ASP A 117 -5.05 1.89 -3.50
N ASN A 118 -5.87 2.00 -2.49
CA ASN A 118 -6.43 3.29 -2.06
C ASN A 118 -6.04 3.69 -0.62
N ALA A 119 -6.57 4.82 -0.16
CA ALA A 119 -6.33 5.34 1.17
C ALA A 119 -6.70 4.37 2.30
N VAL A 120 -7.78 3.61 2.15
CA VAL A 120 -8.27 2.69 3.18
C VAL A 120 -7.37 1.47 3.28
N THR A 121 -7.04 0.86 2.14
CA THR A 121 -6.12 -0.28 2.09
C THR A 121 -4.70 0.13 2.50
N GLY A 122 -4.27 1.34 2.11
CA GLY A 122 -3.01 1.94 2.54
C GLY A 122 -2.93 2.15 4.06
N ALA A 123 -4.02 2.57 4.72
CA ALA A 123 -4.07 2.69 6.17
C ALA A 123 -3.93 1.32 6.86
N ALA A 124 -4.54 0.27 6.30
CA ALA A 124 -4.38 -1.09 6.80
C ALA A 124 -2.93 -1.60 6.64
N VAL A 125 -2.29 -1.26 5.51
CA VAL A 125 -0.85 -1.57 5.29
C VAL A 125 0.02 -0.83 6.30
N LEU A 126 -0.22 0.47 6.55
CA LEU A 126 0.50 1.23 7.59
C LEU A 126 0.38 0.56 8.95
N ALA A 127 -0.84 0.21 9.36
CA ALA A 127 -1.08 -0.46 10.63
C ALA A 127 -0.34 -1.81 10.71
N ALA A 128 -0.41 -2.63 9.66
CA ALA A 128 0.26 -3.92 9.60
C ALA A 128 1.79 -3.79 9.67
N VAL A 129 2.39 -2.87 8.92
CA VAL A 129 3.85 -2.61 8.92
C VAL A 129 4.31 -2.01 10.26
N THR A 130 3.48 -1.21 10.92
CA THR A 130 3.80 -0.67 12.26
C THR A 130 3.80 -1.77 13.31
N ILE A 131 2.91 -2.75 13.21
CA ILE A 131 2.89 -3.95 14.08
C ILE A 131 4.11 -4.84 13.79
N GLU A 132 4.34 -5.17 12.53
CA GLU A 132 5.41 -6.07 12.09
C GLU A 132 6.12 -5.47 10.86
N PRO A 133 7.31 -4.86 11.04
CA PRO A 133 8.03 -4.19 9.96
C PRO A 133 8.37 -5.07 8.75
N LEU A 134 8.54 -6.38 8.93
CA LEU A 134 8.84 -7.31 7.83
C LEU A 134 7.68 -7.46 6.84
N VAL A 135 6.47 -7.07 7.21
CA VAL A 135 5.31 -7.04 6.30
C VAL A 135 5.57 -6.16 5.09
N LYS A 136 6.41 -5.12 5.21
CA LYS A 136 6.77 -4.23 4.12
C LYS A 136 7.30 -4.96 2.88
N ASP A 137 7.98 -6.06 3.04
CA ASP A 137 8.56 -6.84 1.94
C ASP A 137 7.50 -7.58 1.12
N TYR A 138 6.27 -7.63 1.60
CA TYR A 138 5.16 -8.39 1.01
C TYR A 138 4.01 -7.50 0.52
N VAL A 139 4.12 -6.16 0.64
CA VAL A 139 3.06 -5.24 0.22
C VAL A 139 3.48 -4.40 -0.97
N PHE A 140 2.60 -4.27 -1.96
CA PHE A 140 2.88 -3.62 -3.22
C PHE A 140 1.75 -2.63 -3.56
N PRO A 141 2.05 -1.33 -3.71
CA PRO A 141 1.05 -0.38 -4.19
C PRO A 141 0.75 -0.66 -5.66
N SER A 142 -0.52 -0.69 -6.01
CA SER A 142 -0.96 -0.93 -7.39
C SER A 142 -0.51 0.19 -8.34
N ALA A 143 -0.58 1.43 -7.88
CA ALA A 143 -0.20 2.61 -8.65
C ALA A 143 0.04 3.82 -7.74
N ALA A 144 0.54 4.91 -8.33
CA ALA A 144 0.52 6.23 -7.72
C ALA A 144 -0.86 6.86 -7.95
N TYR A 145 -1.46 7.32 -6.88
CA TYR A 145 -2.72 8.07 -6.89
C TYR A 145 -2.46 9.54 -6.57
N GLU A 146 -3.33 10.41 -7.07
CA GLU A 146 -3.21 11.86 -6.81
C GLU A 146 -3.64 12.25 -5.40
N GLU A 147 -4.34 11.40 -4.68
CA GLU A 147 -4.79 11.64 -3.31
C GLU A 147 -3.62 11.89 -2.35
N PRO A 148 -3.64 13.01 -1.60
CA PRO A 148 -2.58 13.36 -0.66
C PRO A 148 -2.32 12.27 0.39
N ILE A 149 -3.39 11.66 0.90
CA ILE A 149 -3.30 10.60 1.91
C ILE A 149 -2.53 9.38 1.38
N HIS A 150 -2.79 8.94 0.15
CA HIS A 150 -2.08 7.80 -0.44
C HIS A 150 -0.60 8.13 -0.69
N LYS A 151 -0.31 9.35 -1.14
CA LYS A 151 1.07 9.85 -1.30
C LYS A 151 1.82 9.81 0.02
N GLU A 152 1.18 10.27 1.10
CA GLU A 152 1.78 10.24 2.45
C GLU A 152 2.01 8.82 2.96
N GLN A 153 1.06 7.92 2.76
CA GLN A 153 1.20 6.50 3.12
C GLN A 153 2.40 5.86 2.41
N CYS A 154 2.51 6.04 1.09
CA CYS A 154 3.64 5.53 0.32
C CYS A 154 4.98 6.17 0.73
N ARG A 155 4.98 7.49 1.03
CA ARG A 155 6.16 8.21 1.53
C ARG A 155 6.64 7.64 2.85
N PHE A 156 5.74 7.46 3.81
CA PHE A 156 6.06 6.92 5.14
C PHE A 156 6.59 5.50 5.05
N LEU A 157 5.96 4.66 4.27
CA LEU A 157 6.39 3.28 4.01
C LEU A 157 7.72 3.22 3.24
N GLY A 158 8.14 4.32 2.59
CA GLY A 158 9.30 4.33 1.70
C GLY A 158 9.10 3.41 0.49
N ILE A 159 7.85 3.27 0.02
CA ILE A 159 7.47 2.50 -1.16
C ILE A 159 7.18 3.47 -2.30
N LYS A 160 7.75 3.19 -3.47
CA LYS A 160 7.54 4.00 -4.66
C LYS A 160 6.68 3.22 -5.66
N PRO A 161 5.43 3.65 -5.93
CA PRO A 161 4.62 3.05 -6.97
C PRO A 161 5.29 3.17 -8.34
N CYS A 162 5.23 2.10 -9.14
CA CYS A 162 5.83 2.04 -10.48
C CYS A 162 4.86 2.49 -11.58
N LEU A 163 3.56 2.42 -11.32
CA LEU A 163 2.50 2.67 -12.29
C LEU A 163 1.75 3.94 -11.93
N HIS A 164 1.18 4.58 -12.95
CA HIS A 164 0.33 5.76 -12.81
C HIS A 164 -0.97 5.51 -13.56
N TYR A 165 -2.07 5.42 -12.80
CA TYR A 165 -3.41 5.30 -13.35
C TYR A 165 -4.22 6.55 -13.03
N ASN A 166 -5.00 7.02 -13.99
CA ASN A 166 -6.02 8.03 -13.72
C ASN A 166 -7.34 7.32 -13.38
N LEU A 167 -7.35 6.59 -12.27
CA LEU A 167 -8.54 5.91 -11.77
C LEU A 167 -9.26 6.80 -10.78
N GLN A 168 -10.59 6.84 -10.91
CA GLN A 168 -11.49 7.54 -9.99
C GLN A 168 -12.42 6.57 -9.26
N ILE A 169 -12.21 5.27 -9.44
CA ILE A 169 -12.98 4.20 -8.81
C ILE A 169 -12.01 3.42 -7.93
N ASP A 170 -12.34 3.30 -6.66
CA ASP A 170 -11.58 2.53 -5.69
C ASP A 170 -11.90 1.03 -5.82
N GLU A 171 -12.78 0.51 -5.09
CA GLU A 171 -13.41 -0.83 -5.18
C GLU A 171 -12.49 -1.96 -5.67
N ALA A 172 -11.19 -1.94 -5.29
CA ALA A 172 -10.17 -2.90 -5.71
C ALA A 172 -9.81 -2.89 -7.20
N LEU A 173 -10.27 -1.92 -8.00
CA LEU A 173 -9.93 -1.88 -9.42
C LEU A 173 -8.43 -1.71 -9.64
N GLY A 174 -7.81 -0.77 -8.93
CA GLY A 174 -6.37 -0.51 -9.01
C GLY A 174 -5.55 -1.73 -8.59
N SER A 175 -5.87 -2.34 -7.47
CA SER A 175 -5.15 -3.53 -6.98
C SER A 175 -5.34 -4.74 -7.90
N THR A 176 -6.51 -4.91 -8.51
CA THR A 176 -6.73 -5.97 -9.51
C THR A 176 -5.89 -5.74 -10.78
N MET A 177 -5.77 -4.50 -11.25
CA MET A 177 -4.89 -4.16 -12.38
C MET A 177 -3.42 -4.38 -12.01
N GLY A 178 -3.01 -3.99 -10.81
CA GLY A 178 -1.66 -4.24 -10.28
C GLY A 178 -1.34 -5.73 -10.20
N LEU A 179 -2.31 -6.56 -9.80
CA LEU A 179 -2.17 -8.01 -9.80
C LEU A 179 -1.86 -8.57 -11.19
N SER A 180 -2.54 -8.06 -12.22
CA SER A 180 -2.28 -8.46 -13.61
C SER A 180 -0.86 -8.12 -14.08
N ILE A 181 -0.31 -6.99 -13.61
CA ILE A 181 1.08 -6.60 -13.92
C ILE A 181 2.08 -7.52 -13.19
N ILE A 182 1.81 -7.88 -11.94
CA ILE A 182 2.66 -8.82 -11.19
C ILE A 182 2.66 -10.19 -11.90
N ASP A 183 1.51 -10.68 -12.29
CA ASP A 183 1.37 -11.95 -13.03
C ASP A 183 2.18 -11.94 -14.33
N ALA A 184 2.02 -10.89 -15.15
CA ALA A 184 2.82 -10.72 -16.37
C ALA A 184 4.33 -10.65 -16.08
N SER A 185 4.74 -9.99 -14.99
CA SER A 185 6.14 -9.91 -14.58
C SER A 185 6.70 -11.26 -14.15
N MET A 186 5.89 -12.08 -13.48
CA MET A 186 6.28 -13.44 -13.09
C MET A 186 6.44 -14.37 -14.32
N HIS A 187 5.54 -14.23 -15.32
CA HIS A 187 5.70 -14.92 -16.59
C HIS A 187 6.98 -14.49 -17.32
N MET A 188 7.28 -13.19 -17.35
CA MET A 188 8.55 -12.73 -17.92
C MET A 188 9.76 -13.34 -17.20
N LEU A 189 9.73 -13.38 -15.87
CA LEU A 189 10.84 -13.92 -15.09
C LEU A 189 11.03 -15.43 -15.29
N ASN A 190 9.93 -16.20 -15.37
CA ASN A 190 9.98 -17.65 -15.37
C ASN A 190 10.05 -18.25 -16.78
N ASP A 191 9.42 -17.61 -17.77
CA ASP A 191 9.19 -18.20 -19.10
C ASP A 191 10.11 -17.59 -20.19
N MET A 192 10.67 -16.39 -19.96
CA MET A 192 11.63 -15.81 -20.88
C MET A 192 12.98 -16.54 -20.83
N LYS A 193 13.44 -16.93 -22.00
CA LYS A 193 14.78 -17.50 -22.15
C LYS A 193 15.85 -16.40 -22.13
N THR A 194 16.96 -16.68 -21.47
CA THR A 194 18.18 -15.87 -21.61
C THR A 194 18.76 -16.02 -23.03
N PHE A 195 19.63 -15.11 -23.44
CA PHE A 195 20.32 -15.23 -24.73
C PHE A 195 21.07 -16.55 -24.89
N VAL A 196 21.63 -17.07 -23.78
CA VAL A 196 22.33 -18.37 -23.79
C VAL A 196 21.36 -19.53 -24.02
N GLU A 197 20.23 -19.54 -23.30
CA GLU A 197 19.20 -20.58 -23.45
C GLU A 197 18.48 -20.53 -24.80
N ALA A 198 18.38 -19.31 -25.38
CA ALA A 198 17.81 -19.09 -26.70
C ALA A 198 18.85 -19.30 -27.84
N GLU A 199 20.07 -19.70 -27.52
CA GLU A 199 21.18 -19.89 -28.46
C GLU A 199 21.47 -18.64 -29.34
N VAL A 200 21.14 -17.46 -28.86
CA VAL A 200 21.41 -16.19 -29.55
C VAL A 200 22.89 -15.91 -29.45
N LYS A 201 23.59 -15.99 -30.57
CA LYS A 201 25.01 -15.64 -30.64
C LYS A 201 25.17 -14.13 -30.46
N ALA A 202 26.09 -13.74 -29.59
CA ALA A 202 26.51 -12.35 -29.51
C ALA A 202 27.07 -11.94 -30.89
N ALA A 203 26.66 -10.78 -31.40
CA ALA A 203 27.21 -10.27 -32.65
C ALA A 203 28.72 -10.06 -32.46
N GLU A 204 29.54 -10.79 -33.19
CA GLU A 204 31.03 -10.72 -33.11
C GLU A 204 31.54 -9.29 -33.38
N ASP A 205 30.76 -8.49 -34.08
CA ASP A 205 31.13 -7.15 -34.49
C ASP A 205 30.63 -6.03 -33.56
N GLY A 206 29.99 -6.39 -32.46
CA GLY A 206 29.31 -5.38 -31.64
C GLY A 206 28.33 -4.54 -32.48
N ALA A 207 27.66 -3.61 -31.87
CA ALA A 207 26.74 -2.70 -32.57
C ALA A 207 27.44 -1.78 -33.62
N GLY A 208 28.69 -2.02 -33.91
CA GLY A 208 29.55 -1.07 -34.58
C GLY A 208 29.55 -1.14 -36.07
N LYS A 209 29.92 -2.23 -36.65
CA LYS A 209 30.30 -2.20 -38.08
C LYS A 209 29.12 -2.07 -39.05
N GLY A 210 27.96 -2.58 -38.72
CA GLY A 210 26.79 -2.47 -39.58
C GLY A 210 26.09 -1.10 -39.51
N ARG A 211 26.09 -0.43 -38.35
CA ARG A 211 25.44 0.85 -38.12
C ARG A 211 26.30 2.07 -38.46
N GLN A 212 27.63 1.93 -38.46
CA GLN A 212 28.53 3.01 -38.80
C GLN A 212 28.64 3.25 -40.31
N LYS A 213 28.33 2.26 -41.15
CA LYS A 213 28.34 2.42 -42.59
C LYS A 213 27.18 3.26 -43.16
N ASN A 214 26.15 3.54 -42.38
CA ASN A 214 25.01 4.34 -42.78
C ASN A 214 25.07 5.80 -42.30
N LYS A 215 26.25 6.29 -41.93
CA LYS A 215 26.48 7.66 -41.47
C LYS A 215 27.42 8.45 -42.35
N GLU A 216 27.66 8.01 -43.60
CA GLU A 216 28.30 8.81 -44.65
C GLU A 216 27.26 9.36 -45.65
#